data_8f1ba017307bcaa552143defb34a3d5c
#
_entry.id   8f1ba017307bcaa552143defb34a3d5c
#
_cell.length_a   1.000
_cell.length_b   1.000
_cell.length_c   1.000
_cell.angle_alpha   90.00
_cell.angle_beta   90.00
_cell.angle_gamma   90.00
#
_symmetry.space_group_name_H-M   'P 1'
#
loop_
_entity.id
_entity.type
_entity.pdbx_description
1 polymer ?
#
loop_
_entity_poly.entity_id
_entity_poly.type
_entity_poly.pdbx_seq_one_letter_code
_entity_poly.pdbx_strand_id
1 'polypeptide(L)'
;MYGKMMLYQNYPSNPNNYCHIFTHWNNLMGESSLQMWTAFPEMTTVEHPYAIAKGTNFVDVTVDKDNGPLQDAWVTIWMGDEIFESGYTNAEGFVRLPISSVEIGEVLVTVTKKNHYPYQNSFQIYDPGVAIGLDESPYTIDDDNSGSSNGNGNLIANGGETLEIYIAAKNYGSEDATAVIGTLSSSNTNVVIDPSGNQIEFGDVSIGDVINGGAPFIVNLSEGLPHGTDLELIVDFSDADGNITSGLIDIHTEGNELNASSVDVLGSANDVLSIGESSLIKIELSNTGSTNALTVTGTITCASPFVEILDDSGSWSLVSSNGSSFNDDNFFEISTLGETIPGAVAHLIVNVETEDGYISNSIVEVQIGEPTVNDPVGPDSYGYYIYDSEDIDYLLAPTYDWVEIDDREGGPGDHLSSLTDSGNNQDDVSTINIPFTFKFYGQEYDQISISSNGWIAMGETDLESFRNYQMPGVGGPAK
;
A
#
# COMPACT_ATOMS: atom_id res chain seq x y z
N MET A 1 5.75 -5.56 24.57
CA MET A 1 4.73 -5.42 25.66
C MET A 1 3.63 -6.47 25.55
N TYR A 2 3.08 -6.74 24.37
CA TYR A 2 2.01 -7.70 24.13
C TYR A 2 2.32 -9.12 24.67
N GLY A 3 3.51 -9.69 24.40
CA GLY A 3 3.91 -11.01 24.93
C GLY A 3 3.91 -11.11 26.47
N LYS A 4 4.19 -10.03 27.17
CA LYS A 4 4.08 -10.00 28.64
C LYS A 4 2.62 -10.03 29.11
N MET A 5 1.72 -9.35 28.41
CA MET A 5 0.28 -9.42 28.68
C MET A 5 -0.25 -10.83 28.43
N MET A 6 0.16 -11.48 27.33
CA MET A 6 -0.21 -12.86 27.01
C MET A 6 0.27 -13.84 28.07
N LEU A 7 1.46 -13.63 28.64
CA LEU A 7 1.95 -14.49 29.73
C LEU A 7 1.02 -14.45 30.95
N TYR A 8 0.54 -13.26 31.34
CA TYR A 8 -0.41 -13.13 32.43
C TYR A 8 -1.82 -13.64 32.07
N GLN A 9 -2.22 -13.52 30.81
CA GLN A 9 -3.49 -14.05 30.33
C GLN A 9 -3.50 -15.59 30.39
N ASN A 10 -2.41 -16.26 29.96
CA ASN A 10 -2.30 -17.71 29.97
C ASN A 10 -2.04 -18.28 31.38
N TYR A 11 -1.45 -17.49 32.27
CA TYR A 11 -1.14 -17.88 33.64
C TYR A 11 -1.66 -16.85 34.65
N PRO A 12 -2.99 -16.64 34.73
CA PRO A 12 -3.56 -15.59 35.58
C PRO A 12 -3.30 -15.78 37.07
N SER A 13 -3.07 -17.03 37.50
CA SER A 13 -2.74 -17.34 38.89
C SER A 13 -1.26 -17.07 39.23
N ASN A 14 -0.46 -16.65 38.26
CA ASN A 14 0.97 -16.38 38.41
C ASN A 14 1.71 -17.47 39.24
N PRO A 15 1.68 -18.74 38.82
CA PRO A 15 2.17 -19.87 39.62
C PRO A 15 3.62 -19.66 40.01
N ASN A 16 3.95 -19.84 41.29
CA ASN A 16 5.29 -19.64 41.87
C ASN A 16 5.89 -18.26 41.56
N ASN A 17 5.07 -17.27 41.26
CA ASN A 17 5.49 -15.92 40.88
C ASN A 17 6.33 -15.85 39.59
N TYR A 18 6.30 -16.89 38.75
CA TYR A 18 7.15 -16.93 37.56
C TYR A 18 6.79 -15.92 36.47
N CYS A 19 5.49 -15.63 36.27
CA CYS A 19 5.07 -14.61 35.31
C CYS A 19 5.61 -13.23 35.70
N HIS A 20 5.56 -12.90 36.99
CA HIS A 20 6.08 -11.64 37.52
C HIS A 20 7.60 -11.56 37.37
N ILE A 21 8.33 -12.62 37.77
CA ILE A 21 9.79 -12.69 37.65
C ILE A 21 10.21 -12.58 36.18
N PHE A 22 9.59 -13.36 35.28
CA PHE A 22 9.89 -13.32 33.84
C PHE A 22 9.63 -11.92 33.25
N THR A 23 8.52 -11.30 33.63
CA THR A 23 8.16 -9.96 33.14
C THR A 23 9.18 -8.89 33.57
N HIS A 24 9.75 -9.01 34.78
CA HIS A 24 10.81 -8.11 35.26
C HIS A 24 12.15 -8.37 34.58
N TRP A 25 12.50 -9.64 34.36
CA TRP A 25 13.79 -9.98 33.76
C TRP A 25 13.86 -9.66 32.27
N ASN A 26 12.72 -9.76 31.58
CA ASN A 26 12.63 -9.51 30.14
C ASN A 26 12.09 -8.11 29.83
N ASN A 27 12.61 -7.08 30.51
CA ASN A 27 12.35 -5.71 30.14
C ASN A 27 13.07 -5.35 28.85
N LEU A 28 12.37 -4.62 27.98
CA LEU A 28 12.99 -4.06 26.79
C LEU A 28 14.03 -3.01 27.23
N MET A 29 15.29 -3.28 26.93
CA MET A 29 16.41 -2.40 27.20
C MET A 29 16.86 -1.81 25.87
N GLY A 30 16.35 -0.65 25.50
CA GLY A 30 16.68 0.05 24.26
C GLY A 30 15.46 0.65 23.55
N GLU A 31 15.66 1.01 22.30
CA GLU A 31 14.65 1.63 21.44
C GLU A 31 13.57 0.61 21.02
N SER A 32 12.30 0.93 21.33
CA SER A 32 11.17 0.04 21.02
C SER A 32 10.81 -0.01 19.54
N SER A 33 11.25 0.96 18.76
CA SER A 33 11.05 1.01 17.31
C SER A 33 12.12 0.21 16.54
N LEU A 34 13.17 -0.27 17.22
CA LEU A 34 14.20 -1.08 16.57
C LEU A 34 13.62 -2.37 16.01
N GLN A 35 13.71 -2.53 14.70
CA GLN A 35 13.26 -3.73 14.01
C GLN A 35 14.29 -4.84 14.14
N MET A 36 13.89 -5.96 14.76
CA MET A 36 14.71 -7.17 14.77
C MET A 36 14.49 -7.97 13.48
N TRP A 37 15.56 -8.59 12.99
CA TRP A 37 15.44 -9.54 11.90
C TRP A 37 14.68 -10.79 12.36
N THR A 38 13.74 -11.21 11.53
CA THR A 38 12.92 -12.42 11.76
C THR A 38 13.23 -13.53 10.75
N ALA A 39 14.16 -13.26 9.82
CA ALA A 39 14.72 -14.17 8.84
C ALA A 39 16.22 -13.87 8.68
N PHE A 40 16.94 -14.70 7.93
CA PHE A 40 18.30 -14.38 7.51
C PHE A 40 18.29 -13.13 6.65
N PRO A 41 19.13 -12.12 6.93
CA PRO A 41 19.10 -10.88 6.19
C PRO A 41 19.63 -11.06 4.76
N GLU A 42 18.95 -10.43 3.81
CA GLU A 42 19.34 -10.39 2.40
C GLU A 42 20.24 -9.18 2.11
N MET A 43 21.06 -9.29 1.09
CA MET A 43 21.86 -8.16 0.59
C MET A 43 21.00 -7.27 -0.30
N THR A 44 21.28 -5.97 -0.28
CA THR A 44 20.70 -4.99 -1.18
C THR A 44 21.78 -4.38 -2.06
N THR A 45 21.42 -4.07 -3.30
CA THR A 45 22.22 -3.22 -4.21
C THR A 45 21.56 -1.85 -4.25
N VAL A 46 22.35 -0.79 -4.05
CA VAL A 46 21.84 0.58 -4.04
C VAL A 46 22.60 1.37 -5.09
N GLU A 47 21.85 1.98 -6.00
CA GLU A 47 22.38 2.88 -7.02
C GLU A 47 21.97 4.31 -6.69
N HIS A 48 22.92 5.22 -6.67
CA HIS A 48 22.76 6.66 -6.52
C HIS A 48 23.91 7.39 -7.22
N PRO A 49 23.78 8.69 -7.56
CA PRO A 49 24.88 9.46 -8.14
C PRO A 49 26.12 9.43 -7.25
N TYR A 50 27.30 9.41 -7.84
CA TYR A 50 28.56 9.63 -7.11
C TYR A 50 28.74 11.08 -6.69
N ALA A 51 28.24 12.01 -7.51
CA ALA A 51 28.28 13.44 -7.24
C ALA A 51 27.15 14.14 -8.00
N ILE A 52 26.64 15.23 -7.45
CA ILE A 52 25.68 16.13 -8.09
C ILE A 52 26.23 17.56 -8.07
N ALA A 53 25.85 18.34 -9.07
CA ALA A 53 26.23 19.74 -9.13
C ALA A 53 25.47 20.55 -8.08
N LYS A 54 26.09 21.56 -7.53
CA LYS A 54 25.45 22.58 -6.69
C LYS A 54 24.25 23.20 -7.44
N GLY A 55 23.12 23.36 -6.77
CA GLY A 55 21.88 23.86 -7.38
C GLY A 55 20.97 22.77 -7.95
N THR A 56 21.40 21.50 -8.02
CA THR A 56 20.51 20.37 -8.25
C THR A 56 19.64 20.18 -7.00
N ASN A 57 18.33 20.17 -7.16
CA ASN A 57 17.38 20.15 -6.04
C ASN A 57 16.76 18.78 -5.75
N PHE A 58 17.31 17.69 -6.31
CA PHE A 58 16.86 16.31 -6.07
C PHE A 58 18.00 15.30 -6.19
N VAL A 59 17.78 14.12 -5.65
CA VAL A 59 18.63 12.93 -5.88
C VAL A 59 17.75 11.70 -6.06
N ASP A 60 18.09 10.91 -7.06
CA ASP A 60 17.44 9.63 -7.35
C ASP A 60 18.22 8.49 -6.72
N VAL A 61 17.52 7.59 -6.05
CA VAL A 61 18.07 6.37 -5.44
C VAL A 61 17.25 5.18 -5.87
N THR A 62 17.92 4.14 -6.40
CA THR A 62 17.30 2.85 -6.73
C THR A 62 17.85 1.78 -5.81
N VAL A 63 16.97 0.93 -5.30
CA VAL A 63 17.29 -0.16 -4.38
C VAL A 63 16.77 -1.46 -4.94
N ASP A 64 17.69 -2.40 -5.16
CA ASP A 64 17.39 -3.75 -5.64
C ASP A 64 17.80 -4.81 -4.61
N LYS A 65 17.24 -6.01 -4.75
CA LYS A 65 17.65 -7.26 -4.13
C LYS A 65 17.95 -8.30 -5.21
N ASP A 66 18.46 -9.47 -4.84
CA ASP A 66 18.90 -10.51 -5.79
C ASP A 66 17.87 -10.87 -6.88
N ASN A 67 16.58 -10.69 -6.63
CA ASN A 67 15.49 -11.06 -7.54
C ASN A 67 14.70 -9.86 -8.10
N GLY A 68 15.24 -8.65 -8.08
CA GLY A 68 14.62 -7.44 -8.64
C GLY A 68 14.40 -6.31 -7.63
N PRO A 69 13.54 -5.33 -7.96
CA PRO A 69 13.35 -4.12 -7.17
C PRO A 69 12.95 -4.39 -5.71
N LEU A 70 13.41 -3.54 -4.80
CA LEU A 70 13.07 -3.62 -3.38
C LEU A 70 12.12 -2.47 -3.02
N GLN A 71 10.82 -2.75 -3.04
CA GLN A 71 9.77 -1.82 -2.59
C GLN A 71 9.85 -1.58 -1.08
N ASP A 72 9.39 -0.39 -0.60
CA ASP A 72 9.33 0.03 0.81
C ASP A 72 10.68 -0.07 1.55
N ALA A 73 11.81 0.10 0.87
CA ALA A 73 13.09 0.34 1.52
C ALA A 73 13.11 1.80 2.00
N TRP A 74 13.51 2.02 3.25
CA TRP A 74 13.64 3.36 3.83
C TRP A 74 15.00 3.94 3.45
N VAL A 75 14.98 4.97 2.62
CA VAL A 75 16.17 5.71 2.17
C VAL A 75 16.24 7.02 2.92
N THR A 76 17.41 7.35 3.47
CA THR A 76 17.70 8.62 4.13
C THR A 76 18.96 9.21 3.55
N ILE A 77 18.93 10.51 3.25
CA ILE A 77 20.10 11.33 2.93
C ILE A 77 20.35 12.34 4.04
N TRP A 78 21.63 12.54 4.37
CA TRP A 78 21.99 13.40 5.49
C TRP A 78 23.31 14.15 5.27
N MET A 79 23.31 15.46 5.53
CA MET A 79 24.49 16.31 5.56
C MET A 79 24.35 17.32 6.71
N GLY A 80 24.71 16.90 7.92
CA GLY A 80 24.68 17.77 9.12
C GLY A 80 23.31 18.40 9.37
N ASP A 81 23.30 19.73 9.53
CA ASP A 81 22.07 20.50 9.70
C ASP A 81 21.49 20.99 8.36
N GLU A 82 22.17 20.69 7.23
CA GLU A 82 21.83 21.23 5.91
C GLU A 82 20.84 20.35 5.15
N ILE A 83 20.99 19.02 5.23
CA ILE A 83 20.14 18.06 4.53
C ILE A 83 19.75 16.93 5.48
N PHE A 84 18.46 16.72 5.63
CA PHE A 84 17.90 15.54 6.30
C PHE A 84 16.56 15.20 5.66
N GLU A 85 16.62 14.34 4.62
CA GLU A 85 15.45 13.93 3.87
C GLU A 85 15.36 12.39 3.84
N SER A 86 14.14 11.88 3.74
CA SER A 86 13.92 10.45 3.70
C SER A 86 12.63 10.09 2.99
N GLY A 87 12.60 8.89 2.40
CA GLY A 87 11.44 8.36 1.72
C GLY A 87 11.49 6.84 1.56
N TYR A 88 10.36 6.25 1.23
CA TYR A 88 10.26 4.84 0.87
C TYR A 88 10.41 4.64 -0.64
N THR A 89 11.08 3.55 -1.03
CA THR A 89 11.10 3.14 -2.44
C THR A 89 9.73 2.63 -2.87
N ASN A 90 9.35 2.95 -4.12
CA ASN A 90 8.13 2.47 -4.77
C ASN A 90 8.25 1.00 -5.24
N ALA A 91 7.28 0.50 -6.01
CA ALA A 91 7.26 -0.87 -6.52
C ALA A 91 8.43 -1.20 -7.47
N GLU A 92 8.99 -0.18 -8.11
CA GLU A 92 10.17 -0.26 -8.98
C GLU A 92 11.49 -0.15 -8.21
N GLY A 93 11.44 -0.10 -6.86
CA GLY A 93 12.62 0.09 -6.01
C GLY A 93 13.20 1.50 -6.04
N PHE A 94 12.49 2.48 -6.58
CA PHE A 94 12.93 3.84 -6.81
C PHE A 94 12.38 4.82 -5.77
N VAL A 95 13.21 5.81 -5.40
CA VAL A 95 12.79 6.99 -4.64
C VAL A 95 13.56 8.21 -5.11
N ARG A 96 12.88 9.33 -5.27
CA ARG A 96 13.46 10.66 -5.49
C ARG A 96 13.34 11.46 -4.20
N LEU A 97 14.46 11.97 -3.70
CA LEU A 97 14.50 12.78 -2.50
C LEU A 97 14.87 14.23 -2.84
N PRO A 98 14.18 15.22 -2.25
CA PRO A 98 14.52 16.62 -2.47
C PRO A 98 15.87 16.99 -1.84
N ILE A 99 16.54 17.96 -2.41
CA ILE A 99 17.75 18.58 -1.87
C ILE A 99 17.50 20.07 -1.77
N SER A 100 17.40 20.55 -0.54
CA SER A 100 17.11 21.95 -0.24
C SER A 100 18.36 22.81 -0.05
N SER A 101 19.55 22.20 0.14
CA SER A 101 20.80 22.92 0.38
C SER A 101 21.63 23.08 -0.88
N VAL A 102 22.27 24.25 -0.98
CA VAL A 102 23.27 24.57 -2.02
C VAL A 102 24.70 24.50 -1.50
N GLU A 103 24.90 24.01 -0.27
CA GLU A 103 26.22 23.87 0.33
C GLU A 103 27.00 22.69 -0.28
N ILE A 104 28.30 22.90 -0.45
CA ILE A 104 29.22 21.87 -0.96
C ILE A 104 29.57 20.92 0.18
N GLY A 105 29.51 19.62 -0.07
CA GLY A 105 29.86 18.65 0.97
C GLY A 105 29.51 17.22 0.64
N GLU A 106 29.84 16.34 1.57
CA GLU A 106 29.53 14.93 1.51
C GLU A 106 28.14 14.69 2.12
N VAL A 107 27.28 14.04 1.34
CA VAL A 107 25.93 13.63 1.76
C VAL A 107 25.92 12.11 1.96
N LEU A 108 25.64 11.67 3.18
CA LEU A 108 25.49 10.25 3.49
C LEU A 108 24.16 9.72 2.97
N VAL A 109 24.20 8.54 2.37
CA VAL A 109 23.02 7.77 1.93
C VAL A 109 22.93 6.54 2.81
N THR A 110 21.81 6.38 3.50
CA THR A 110 21.54 5.20 4.33
C THR A 110 20.25 4.53 3.84
N VAL A 111 20.32 3.22 3.60
CA VAL A 111 19.13 2.44 3.24
C VAL A 111 18.91 1.33 4.24
N THR A 112 17.67 1.20 4.71
CA THR A 112 17.27 0.17 5.66
C THR A 112 15.96 -0.49 5.24
N LYS A 113 15.87 -1.79 5.45
CA LYS A 113 14.64 -2.59 5.30
C LYS A 113 14.66 -3.75 6.30
N LYS A 114 13.49 -4.15 6.81
CA LYS A 114 13.40 -5.35 7.67
C LYS A 114 13.94 -6.58 6.94
N ASN A 115 14.75 -7.38 7.65
CA ASN A 115 15.40 -8.60 7.11
C ASN A 115 16.39 -8.34 5.95
N HIS A 116 16.97 -7.13 5.87
CA HIS A 116 18.03 -6.79 4.93
C HIS A 116 19.22 -6.17 5.66
N TYR A 117 20.41 -6.35 5.13
CA TYR A 117 21.59 -5.65 5.63
C TYR A 117 21.47 -4.17 5.32
N PRO A 118 21.70 -3.27 6.31
CA PRO A 118 21.74 -1.84 6.06
C PRO A 118 22.84 -1.49 5.05
N TYR A 119 22.50 -0.58 4.14
CA TYR A 119 23.47 0.04 3.24
C TYR A 119 23.83 1.41 3.75
N GLN A 120 25.11 1.80 3.62
CA GLN A 120 25.57 3.15 3.86
C GLN A 120 26.69 3.49 2.91
N ASN A 121 26.58 4.62 2.23
CA ASN A 121 27.55 5.21 1.34
C ASN A 121 27.33 6.72 1.28
N SER A 122 27.97 7.43 0.36
CA SER A 122 27.82 8.87 0.20
C SER A 122 27.96 9.32 -1.24
N PHE A 123 27.45 10.51 -1.53
CA PHE A 123 27.75 11.27 -2.73
C PHE A 123 28.25 12.67 -2.38
N GLN A 124 28.81 13.38 -3.36
CA GLN A 124 29.31 14.73 -3.17
C GLN A 124 28.42 15.77 -3.84
N ILE A 125 28.12 16.86 -3.14
CA ILE A 125 27.66 18.10 -3.77
C ILE A 125 28.92 18.92 -4.08
N TYR A 126 29.13 19.29 -5.35
CA TYR A 126 30.34 19.98 -5.78
C TYR A 126 30.02 21.18 -6.68
N ASP A 127 30.95 22.10 -6.80
CA ASP A 127 30.90 23.23 -7.75
C ASP A 127 31.63 22.85 -9.05
N PRO A 128 30.89 22.65 -10.15
CA PRO A 128 31.52 22.33 -11.46
C PRO A 128 32.09 23.57 -12.20
N GLY A 129 32.00 24.77 -11.61
CA GLY A 129 32.23 26.04 -12.26
C GLY A 129 30.91 26.67 -12.72
N VAL A 130 30.33 26.19 -13.79
CA VAL A 130 28.95 26.55 -14.20
C VAL A 130 27.96 25.58 -13.57
N ALA A 131 27.00 26.11 -12.82
CA ALA A 131 25.95 25.30 -12.15
C ALA A 131 24.60 26.04 -12.21
N ILE A 132 23.83 25.73 -13.24
CA ILE A 132 22.50 26.33 -13.41
C ILE A 132 21.45 25.41 -12.78
N GLY A 133 20.56 26.00 -11.99
CA GLY A 133 19.41 25.29 -11.38
C GLY A 133 18.18 26.16 -11.40
N LEU A 134 17.09 25.60 -10.86
CA LEU A 134 15.88 26.37 -10.60
C LEU A 134 16.12 27.39 -9.48
N ASP A 135 15.56 28.58 -9.60
CA ASP A 135 15.55 29.54 -8.48
C ASP A 135 14.67 29.00 -7.33
N GLU A 136 14.91 29.49 -6.13
CA GLU A 136 14.10 29.19 -4.93
C GLU A 136 12.67 29.74 -5.04
N SER A 137 12.42 30.69 -5.98
CA SER A 137 11.08 31.17 -6.28
C SER A 137 10.28 30.08 -6.96
N PRO A 138 9.06 29.84 -6.51
CA PRO A 138 8.24 28.81 -7.11
C PRO A 138 7.98 29.14 -8.59
N TYR A 139 7.86 28.10 -9.40
CA TYR A 139 7.29 28.18 -10.73
C TYR A 139 5.88 28.81 -10.66
N THR A 140 5.40 29.33 -11.78
CA THR A 140 4.00 29.74 -11.90
C THR A 140 3.32 28.91 -12.98
N ILE A 141 2.09 28.47 -12.68
CA ILE A 141 1.20 27.79 -13.63
C ILE A 141 0.24 28.82 -14.19
N ASP A 142 -0.04 28.73 -15.49
CA ASP A 142 -1.10 29.43 -16.16
C ASP A 142 -1.94 28.41 -16.94
N ASP A 143 -3.23 28.35 -16.60
CA ASP A 143 -4.23 27.43 -17.13
C ASP A 143 -5.51 28.18 -17.58
N ASP A 144 -5.42 29.48 -17.90
CA ASP A 144 -6.56 30.43 -18.01
C ASP A 144 -7.26 30.45 -19.35
N ASN A 145 -6.95 29.56 -20.29
CA ASN A 145 -7.42 29.52 -21.68
C ASN A 145 -6.91 30.69 -22.55
N SER A 146 -5.81 31.33 -22.17
CA SER A 146 -5.08 32.26 -23.04
C SER A 146 -3.74 31.68 -23.45
N GLY A 147 -3.06 32.27 -24.48
CA GLY A 147 -1.80 31.69 -24.95
C GLY A 147 -1.97 30.26 -25.48
N SER A 148 -1.23 29.36 -24.94
CA SER A 148 -1.30 27.90 -25.23
C SER A 148 -2.02 27.13 -24.14
N SER A 149 -2.33 27.76 -23.01
CA SER A 149 -3.00 27.08 -21.88
C SER A 149 -4.47 26.78 -22.16
N ASN A 150 -4.98 25.74 -21.53
CA ASN A 150 -6.40 25.37 -21.55
C ASN A 150 -6.76 24.67 -20.24
N GLY A 151 -7.53 25.35 -19.41
CA GLY A 151 -7.91 24.84 -18.10
C GLY A 151 -9.01 25.68 -17.46
N ASN A 152 -9.10 25.64 -16.14
CA ASN A 152 -10.15 26.29 -15.37
C ASN A 152 -9.73 27.66 -14.78
N GLY A 153 -8.48 28.07 -14.94
CA GLY A 153 -7.93 29.36 -14.50
C GLY A 153 -7.72 29.46 -12.99
N ASN A 154 -7.51 28.32 -12.32
CA ASN A 154 -7.29 28.30 -10.87
C ASN A 154 -5.79 28.32 -10.47
N LEU A 155 -4.88 28.29 -11.44
CA LEU A 155 -3.41 28.28 -11.28
C LEU A 155 -2.88 27.00 -10.62
N ILE A 156 -3.61 25.89 -10.76
CA ILE A 156 -3.30 24.59 -10.18
C ILE A 156 -3.39 23.55 -11.29
N ALA A 157 -2.53 22.53 -11.24
CA ALA A 157 -2.54 21.45 -12.22
C ALA A 157 -3.73 20.50 -11.96
N ASN A 158 -4.64 20.38 -12.91
CA ASN A 158 -5.75 19.41 -12.88
C ASN A 158 -5.67 18.46 -14.09
N GLY A 159 -6.25 17.27 -13.97
CA GLY A 159 -6.33 16.34 -15.09
C GLY A 159 -7.07 16.93 -16.30
N GLY A 160 -6.59 16.64 -17.52
CA GLY A 160 -7.17 17.11 -18.78
C GLY A 160 -6.77 18.53 -19.21
N GLU A 161 -5.96 19.22 -18.44
CA GLU A 161 -5.53 20.60 -18.73
C GLU A 161 -4.28 20.67 -19.60
N THR A 162 -4.12 21.80 -20.27
CA THR A 162 -2.85 22.24 -20.86
C THR A 162 -2.30 23.39 -20.04
N LEU A 163 -1.14 23.18 -19.44
CA LEU A 163 -0.49 24.15 -18.57
C LEU A 163 0.60 24.91 -19.29
N GLU A 164 0.69 26.22 -19.07
CA GLU A 164 1.87 27.02 -19.31
C GLU A 164 2.64 27.17 -17.99
N ILE A 165 3.87 26.62 -17.94
CA ILE A 165 4.71 26.60 -16.72
C ILE A 165 5.87 27.56 -16.91
N TYR A 166 5.91 28.63 -16.13
CA TYR A 166 6.99 29.62 -16.13
C TYR A 166 7.97 29.36 -15.01
N ILE A 167 9.25 29.42 -15.30
CA ILE A 167 10.34 29.21 -14.33
C ILE A 167 11.43 30.28 -14.48
N ALA A 168 12.27 30.39 -13.46
CA ALA A 168 13.50 31.17 -13.48
C ALA A 168 14.72 30.25 -13.30
N ALA A 169 15.78 30.52 -14.06
CA ALA A 169 17.09 29.88 -13.93
C ALA A 169 18.02 30.74 -13.07
N LYS A 170 18.79 30.11 -12.20
CA LYS A 170 19.79 30.74 -11.34
C LYS A 170 21.14 30.07 -11.51
N ASN A 171 22.21 30.86 -11.56
CA ASN A 171 23.57 30.35 -11.57
C ASN A 171 24.09 30.24 -10.14
N TYR A 172 24.18 29.01 -9.62
CA TYR A 172 24.73 28.68 -8.31
C TYR A 172 26.25 28.45 -8.34
N GLY A 173 26.84 28.39 -9.53
CA GLY A 173 28.25 28.09 -9.73
C GLY A 173 29.20 29.26 -9.46
N SER A 174 30.45 29.07 -9.78
CA SER A 174 31.54 30.02 -9.64
C SER A 174 32.05 30.64 -10.97
N GLU A 175 31.40 30.28 -12.07
CA GLU A 175 31.68 30.78 -13.42
C GLU A 175 30.42 31.21 -14.12
N ASP A 176 30.50 32.22 -15.00
CA ASP A 176 29.38 32.72 -15.82
C ASP A 176 29.00 31.67 -16.86
N ALA A 177 27.68 31.49 -17.07
CA ALA A 177 27.14 30.64 -18.13
C ALA A 177 26.67 31.45 -19.33
N THR A 178 26.85 30.94 -20.53
CA THR A 178 26.44 31.61 -21.78
C THR A 178 25.44 30.78 -22.55
N ALA A 179 24.45 31.46 -23.17
CA ALA A 179 23.41 30.87 -24.00
C ALA A 179 22.72 29.68 -23.34
N VAL A 180 22.31 29.86 -22.08
CA VAL A 180 21.65 28.81 -21.28
C VAL A 180 20.27 28.47 -21.87
N ILE A 181 20.02 27.18 -22.05
CA ILE A 181 18.72 26.63 -22.49
C ILE A 181 18.26 25.60 -21.48
N GLY A 182 17.01 25.71 -21.03
CA GLY A 182 16.32 24.68 -20.25
C GLY A 182 15.47 23.79 -21.16
N THR A 183 15.62 22.47 -21.04
CA THR A 183 14.82 21.49 -21.76
C THR A 183 14.01 20.65 -20.79
N LEU A 184 12.69 20.66 -20.94
CA LEU A 184 11.77 19.91 -20.07
C LEU A 184 11.62 18.46 -20.52
N SER A 185 11.62 17.55 -19.55
CA SER A 185 11.31 16.13 -19.72
C SER A 185 10.43 15.62 -18.57
N SER A 186 9.71 14.51 -18.81
CA SER A 186 8.96 13.78 -17.79
C SER A 186 8.99 12.30 -18.07
N SER A 187 9.07 11.47 -17.02
CA SER A 187 8.91 10.01 -17.10
C SER A 187 7.45 9.57 -16.89
N ASN A 188 6.58 10.47 -16.41
CA ASN A 188 5.17 10.19 -16.19
C ASN A 188 4.43 10.07 -17.53
N THR A 189 3.80 8.91 -17.77
CA THR A 189 3.08 8.62 -19.03
C THR A 189 1.82 9.46 -19.22
N ASN A 190 1.30 10.09 -18.15
CA ASN A 190 0.14 10.99 -18.17
C ASN A 190 0.51 12.43 -18.50
N VAL A 191 1.79 12.70 -18.73
CA VAL A 191 2.33 14.02 -19.06
C VAL A 191 2.83 14.00 -20.51
N VAL A 192 2.29 14.88 -21.35
CA VAL A 192 2.74 15.07 -22.72
C VAL A 192 3.29 16.48 -22.87
N ILE A 193 4.60 16.62 -23.04
CA ILE A 193 5.25 17.91 -23.26
C ILE A 193 5.07 18.30 -24.72
N ASP A 194 4.52 19.49 -24.99
CA ASP A 194 4.35 19.98 -26.33
C ASP A 194 5.71 20.34 -26.97
N PRO A 195 6.05 19.83 -28.16
CA PRO A 195 7.32 20.13 -28.81
C PRO A 195 7.57 21.62 -29.07
N SER A 196 6.54 22.44 -29.14
CA SER A 196 6.67 23.90 -29.33
C SER A 196 7.01 24.65 -28.04
N GLY A 197 6.82 24.01 -26.87
CA GLY A 197 7.06 24.57 -25.54
C GLY A 197 7.91 23.63 -24.65
N ASN A 198 8.82 22.84 -25.25
CA ASN A 198 9.69 21.95 -24.48
C ASN A 198 11.05 22.57 -24.13
N GLN A 199 11.32 23.77 -24.61
CA GLN A 199 12.59 24.47 -24.36
C GLN A 199 12.34 25.95 -24.04
N ILE A 200 13.15 26.47 -23.12
CA ILE A 200 13.21 27.89 -22.75
C ILE A 200 14.65 28.39 -22.91
N GLU A 201 14.83 29.52 -23.61
CA GLU A 201 16.09 30.21 -23.70
C GLU A 201 16.21 31.26 -22.57
N PHE A 202 17.25 31.14 -21.73
CA PHE A 202 17.57 32.08 -20.65
C PHE A 202 18.67 33.07 -21.07
N GLY A 203 19.46 32.74 -22.12
CA GLY A 203 20.60 33.55 -22.52
C GLY A 203 21.79 33.42 -21.59
N ASP A 204 22.55 34.53 -21.39
CA ASP A 204 23.71 34.52 -20.52
C ASP A 204 23.26 34.72 -19.07
N VAL A 205 23.78 33.87 -18.14
CA VAL A 205 23.42 33.90 -16.70
C VAL A 205 24.70 34.03 -15.91
N SER A 206 24.96 35.25 -15.40
CA SER A 206 26.15 35.53 -14.60
C SER A 206 26.05 34.87 -13.22
N ILE A 207 27.21 34.73 -12.54
CA ILE A 207 27.30 34.17 -11.20
C ILE A 207 26.29 34.81 -10.24
N GLY A 208 25.39 34.02 -9.66
CA GLY A 208 24.38 34.44 -8.71
C GLY A 208 23.15 35.14 -9.31
N ASP A 209 23.13 35.39 -10.60
CA ASP A 209 21.98 36.02 -11.28
C ASP A 209 20.82 35.01 -11.39
N VAL A 210 19.59 35.59 -11.39
CA VAL A 210 18.32 34.90 -11.64
C VAL A 210 17.71 35.49 -12.90
N ILE A 211 17.46 34.63 -13.88
CA ILE A 211 16.87 35.02 -15.16
C ILE A 211 15.52 34.31 -15.34
N ASN A 212 14.45 35.07 -15.52
CA ASN A 212 13.16 34.53 -15.87
C ASN A 212 13.14 34.06 -17.33
N GLY A 213 12.56 32.91 -17.61
CA GLY A 213 12.33 32.43 -18.95
C GLY A 213 11.43 33.38 -19.75
N GLY A 214 11.78 33.61 -21.02
CA GLY A 214 11.00 34.50 -21.91
C GLY A 214 9.71 33.85 -22.47
N ALA A 215 9.52 32.55 -22.25
CA ALA A 215 8.41 31.72 -22.69
C ALA A 215 8.11 30.63 -21.65
N PRO A 216 6.90 30.05 -21.62
CA PRO A 216 6.60 28.92 -20.74
C PRO A 216 7.01 27.58 -21.34
N PHE A 217 7.14 26.56 -20.49
CA PHE A 217 6.95 25.17 -20.92
C PHE A 217 5.45 24.89 -21.13
N ILE A 218 5.12 24.07 -22.11
CA ILE A 218 3.74 23.68 -22.42
C ILE A 218 3.57 22.20 -22.12
N VAL A 219 2.68 21.88 -21.19
CA VAL A 219 2.45 20.53 -20.67
C VAL A 219 0.98 20.17 -20.78
N ASN A 220 0.68 19.07 -21.47
CA ASN A 220 -0.67 18.52 -21.56
C ASN A 220 -0.82 17.36 -20.57
N LEU A 221 -1.85 17.38 -19.76
CA LEU A 221 -2.17 16.37 -18.77
C LEU A 221 -3.29 15.45 -19.28
N SER A 222 -3.17 14.16 -18.98
CA SER A 222 -4.26 13.21 -19.23
C SER A 222 -5.50 13.56 -18.41
N GLU A 223 -6.68 13.24 -18.93
CA GLU A 223 -7.94 13.35 -18.18
C GLU A 223 -7.95 12.42 -16.96
N GLY A 224 -8.76 12.73 -15.97
CA GLY A 224 -9.04 11.85 -14.83
C GLY A 224 -7.86 11.55 -13.90
N LEU A 225 -6.87 12.43 -13.81
CA LEU A 225 -5.74 12.22 -12.90
C LEU A 225 -6.18 12.32 -11.43
N PRO A 226 -5.76 11.35 -10.59
CA PRO A 226 -6.00 11.40 -9.16
C PRO A 226 -5.38 12.63 -8.50
N HIS A 227 -5.95 13.03 -7.36
CA HIS A 227 -5.32 14.01 -6.47
C HIS A 227 -3.92 13.51 -6.05
N GLY A 228 -2.93 14.41 -6.04
CA GLY A 228 -1.57 14.11 -5.62
C GLY A 228 -0.73 13.33 -6.64
N THR A 229 -1.16 13.24 -7.92
CA THR A 229 -0.31 12.65 -8.97
C THR A 229 0.90 13.54 -9.21
N ASP A 230 2.10 13.00 -9.02
CA ASP A 230 3.37 13.66 -9.32
C ASP A 230 3.57 13.74 -10.85
N LEU A 231 3.83 14.94 -11.36
CA LEU A 231 4.07 15.16 -12.79
C LEU A 231 5.49 14.81 -13.23
N GLU A 232 6.44 14.61 -12.31
CA GLU A 232 7.83 14.23 -12.56
C GLU A 232 8.52 15.10 -13.63
N LEU A 233 8.40 16.42 -13.49
CA LEU A 233 8.94 17.39 -14.46
C LEU A 233 10.40 17.71 -14.14
N ILE A 234 11.31 17.34 -15.05
CA ILE A 234 12.74 17.62 -14.92
C ILE A 234 13.15 18.60 -16.02
N VAL A 235 13.87 19.65 -15.62
CA VAL A 235 14.49 20.61 -16.55
C VAL A 235 16.00 20.34 -16.58
N ASP A 236 16.50 19.99 -17.74
CA ASP A 236 17.94 19.96 -18.02
C ASP A 236 18.39 21.31 -18.55
N PHE A 237 19.24 22.00 -17.79
CA PHE A 237 19.88 23.23 -18.20
C PHE A 237 21.19 22.93 -18.90
N SER A 238 21.35 23.42 -20.13
CA SER A 238 22.60 23.31 -20.89
C SER A 238 23.11 24.69 -21.30
N ASP A 239 24.42 24.88 -21.32
CA ASP A 239 25.06 26.11 -21.80
C ASP A 239 25.82 25.92 -23.15
N ALA A 240 26.43 26.99 -23.68
CA ALA A 240 27.18 26.93 -24.92
C ALA A 240 28.43 26.05 -24.87
N ASP A 241 29.00 25.80 -23.71
CA ASP A 241 30.19 24.98 -23.48
C ASP A 241 29.85 23.50 -23.26
N GLY A 242 28.54 23.16 -23.18
CA GLY A 242 28.04 21.80 -23.04
C GLY A 242 27.97 21.34 -21.57
N ASN A 243 28.04 22.24 -20.61
CA ASN A 243 27.73 21.93 -19.23
C ASN A 243 26.24 21.60 -19.10
N ILE A 244 25.91 20.56 -18.34
CA ILE A 244 24.51 20.15 -18.08
C ILE A 244 24.28 20.00 -16.59
N THR A 245 23.21 20.61 -16.11
CA THR A 245 22.70 20.46 -14.74
C THR A 245 21.19 20.27 -14.79
N SER A 246 20.60 19.64 -13.77
CA SER A 246 19.17 19.31 -13.78
C SER A 246 18.47 19.89 -12.56
N GLY A 247 17.21 20.28 -12.73
CA GLY A 247 16.32 20.71 -11.67
C GLY A 247 14.96 20.03 -11.78
N LEU A 248 14.36 19.72 -10.64
CA LEU A 248 13.01 19.16 -10.51
C LEU A 248 12.01 20.30 -10.29
N ILE A 249 10.98 20.36 -11.11
CA ILE A 249 9.78 21.15 -10.86
C ILE A 249 8.79 20.25 -10.15
N ASP A 250 8.62 20.46 -8.85
CA ASP A 250 7.77 19.64 -8.00
C ASP A 250 6.31 20.13 -8.10
N ILE A 251 5.54 19.50 -8.98
CA ILE A 251 4.11 19.77 -9.19
C ILE A 251 3.34 18.48 -9.02
N HIS A 252 2.31 18.55 -8.17
CA HIS A 252 1.31 17.49 -8.02
C HIS A 252 -0.04 18.00 -8.51
N THR A 253 -0.83 17.09 -9.09
CA THR A 253 -2.19 17.43 -9.51
C THR A 253 -3.12 17.59 -8.32
N GLU A 254 -4.09 18.49 -8.46
CA GLU A 254 -5.29 18.48 -7.63
C GLU A 254 -6.44 17.81 -8.39
N GLY A 255 -7.22 16.98 -7.69
CA GLY A 255 -8.27 16.20 -8.31
C GLY A 255 -9.16 15.50 -7.30
N ASN A 256 -9.90 14.52 -7.78
CA ASN A 256 -10.75 13.66 -6.97
C ASN A 256 -9.94 12.50 -6.35
N GLU A 257 -10.39 12.06 -5.17
CA GLU A 257 -9.94 10.82 -4.54
C GLU A 257 -11.16 10.16 -3.87
N LEU A 258 -11.84 9.30 -4.62
CA LEU A 258 -13.10 8.69 -4.22
C LEU A 258 -12.90 7.28 -3.67
N ASN A 259 -13.50 7.02 -2.49
CA ASN A 259 -13.52 5.71 -1.87
C ASN A 259 -14.91 5.41 -1.31
N ALA A 260 -15.40 4.18 -1.49
CA ALA A 260 -16.61 3.72 -0.81
C ALA A 260 -16.31 3.53 0.69
N SER A 261 -17.13 4.10 1.56
CA SER A 261 -16.89 4.18 2.99
C SER A 261 -17.91 3.39 3.82
N SER A 262 -19.17 3.31 3.37
CA SER A 262 -20.24 2.61 4.08
C SER A 262 -21.35 2.17 3.14
N VAL A 263 -22.17 1.24 3.63
CA VAL A 263 -23.43 0.79 3.00
C VAL A 263 -24.59 1.09 3.93
N ASP A 264 -25.66 1.69 3.40
CA ASP A 264 -26.95 1.83 4.08
C ASP A 264 -27.95 0.86 3.40
N VAL A 265 -28.47 -0.10 4.15
CA VAL A 265 -29.48 -1.05 3.67
C VAL A 265 -30.87 -0.48 3.97
N LEU A 266 -31.58 -0.07 2.92
CA LEU A 266 -32.86 0.59 3.07
C LEU A 266 -33.89 -0.27 3.81
N GLY A 267 -34.39 0.26 4.93
CA GLY A 267 -35.36 -0.44 5.78
C GLY A 267 -34.74 -1.34 6.85
N SER A 268 -33.44 -1.52 6.87
CA SER A 268 -32.70 -2.17 7.96
C SER A 268 -32.35 -1.13 9.04
N ALA A 269 -32.36 -1.55 10.30
CA ALA A 269 -31.96 -0.68 11.41
C ALA A 269 -30.46 -0.73 11.70
N ASN A 270 -29.77 -1.78 11.23
CA ASN A 270 -28.38 -2.08 11.53
C ASN A 270 -27.54 -2.25 10.24
N ASP A 271 -28.09 -1.83 9.09
CA ASP A 271 -27.43 -1.98 7.77
C ASP A 271 -27.08 -3.44 7.41
N VAL A 272 -27.93 -4.38 7.83
CA VAL A 272 -27.81 -5.81 7.60
C VAL A 272 -28.82 -6.24 6.54
N LEU A 273 -28.37 -7.05 5.57
CA LEU A 273 -29.22 -7.63 4.54
C LEU A 273 -30.09 -8.75 5.12
N SER A 274 -31.38 -8.80 4.74
CA SER A 274 -32.27 -9.89 5.09
C SER A 274 -31.95 -11.13 4.27
N ILE A 275 -31.91 -12.31 4.91
CA ILE A 275 -31.66 -13.58 4.24
C ILE A 275 -32.86 -13.99 3.36
N GLY A 276 -32.57 -14.36 2.11
CA GLY A 276 -33.56 -14.83 1.14
C GLY A 276 -34.46 -13.73 0.57
N GLU A 277 -34.09 -12.46 0.74
CA GLU A 277 -34.84 -11.31 0.26
C GLU A 277 -33.97 -10.39 -0.63
N SER A 278 -34.64 -9.58 -1.46
CA SER A 278 -33.98 -8.48 -2.14
C SER A 278 -34.01 -7.22 -1.29
N SER A 279 -32.95 -6.42 -1.35
CA SER A 279 -32.78 -5.17 -0.62
C SER A 279 -32.24 -4.09 -1.56
N LEU A 280 -32.77 -2.87 -1.41
CA LEU A 280 -32.15 -1.69 -1.99
C LEU A 280 -31.05 -1.22 -1.04
N ILE A 281 -29.90 -0.88 -1.60
CA ILE A 281 -28.78 -0.37 -0.84
C ILE A 281 -28.29 0.97 -1.42
N LYS A 282 -27.78 1.81 -0.52
CA LYS A 282 -27.01 2.99 -0.86
C LYS A 282 -25.57 2.80 -0.43
N ILE A 283 -24.67 3.36 -1.20
CA ILE A 283 -23.23 3.36 -0.87
C ILE A 283 -22.80 4.80 -0.68
N GLU A 284 -22.14 5.07 0.44
CA GLU A 284 -21.50 6.34 0.70
C GLU A 284 -20.14 6.37 0.00
N LEU A 285 -19.92 7.39 -0.83
CA LEU A 285 -18.60 7.74 -1.33
C LEU A 285 -18.02 8.88 -0.50
N SER A 286 -16.81 8.72 -0.02
CA SER A 286 -15.98 9.78 0.54
C SER A 286 -15.02 10.30 -0.53
N ASN A 287 -14.81 11.62 -0.57
CA ASN A 287 -13.85 12.29 -1.44
C ASN A 287 -12.79 12.98 -0.58
N THR A 288 -11.60 12.41 -0.53
CA THR A 288 -10.44 12.99 0.17
C THR A 288 -9.63 13.92 -0.71
N GLY A 289 -9.97 13.98 -2.01
CA GLY A 289 -9.37 14.89 -2.97
C GLY A 289 -9.78 16.36 -2.75
N SER A 290 -9.10 17.25 -3.46
CA SER A 290 -9.23 18.69 -3.32
C SER A 290 -10.34 19.29 -4.18
N THR A 291 -10.86 18.55 -5.18
CA THR A 291 -11.91 18.99 -6.09
C THR A 291 -13.23 18.27 -5.84
N ASN A 292 -14.35 18.93 -6.19
CA ASN A 292 -15.66 18.30 -6.13
C ASN A 292 -15.82 17.28 -7.27
N ALA A 293 -16.26 16.08 -6.96
CA ALA A 293 -16.65 15.10 -7.96
C ALA A 293 -18.12 15.32 -8.36
N LEU A 294 -18.34 15.64 -9.63
CA LEU A 294 -19.67 15.87 -10.21
C LEU A 294 -20.07 14.67 -11.07
N THR A 295 -21.37 14.37 -11.07
CA THR A 295 -21.97 13.36 -11.98
C THR A 295 -21.21 12.02 -11.92
N VAL A 296 -20.98 11.54 -10.68
CA VAL A 296 -20.30 10.23 -10.49
C VAL A 296 -21.26 9.11 -10.83
N THR A 297 -20.84 8.19 -11.68
CA THR A 297 -21.54 6.93 -11.97
C THR A 297 -20.75 5.77 -11.37
N GLY A 298 -21.46 4.72 -10.97
CA GLY A 298 -20.78 3.57 -10.37
C GLY A 298 -21.45 2.25 -10.66
N THR A 299 -20.67 1.20 -10.58
CA THR A 299 -21.15 -0.18 -10.65
C THR A 299 -20.63 -1.00 -9.48
N ILE A 300 -21.41 -2.00 -9.06
CA ILE A 300 -21.00 -2.93 -8.03
C ILE A 300 -20.85 -4.35 -8.58
N THR A 301 -19.89 -5.10 -8.02
CA THR A 301 -19.74 -6.55 -8.24
C THR A 301 -19.49 -7.24 -6.91
N CYS A 302 -19.87 -8.52 -6.81
CA CYS A 302 -19.66 -9.33 -5.63
C CYS A 302 -19.27 -10.76 -6.03
N ALA A 303 -18.25 -11.31 -5.37
CA ALA A 303 -17.83 -12.69 -5.56
C ALA A 303 -18.45 -13.67 -4.54
N SER A 304 -19.22 -13.18 -3.58
CA SER A 304 -19.89 -14.01 -2.57
C SER A 304 -20.89 -14.94 -3.21
N PRO A 305 -20.86 -16.25 -2.90
CA PRO A 305 -21.86 -17.20 -3.41
C PRO A 305 -23.27 -16.97 -2.83
N PHE A 306 -23.38 -16.12 -1.82
CA PHE A 306 -24.64 -15.83 -1.12
C PHE A 306 -25.38 -14.60 -1.67
N VAL A 307 -24.80 -13.87 -2.61
CA VAL A 307 -25.34 -12.62 -3.13
C VAL A 307 -25.50 -12.67 -4.64
N GLU A 308 -26.69 -12.27 -5.10
CA GLU A 308 -26.97 -11.95 -6.50
C GLU A 308 -27.24 -10.45 -6.64
N ILE A 309 -26.54 -9.79 -7.55
CA ILE A 309 -26.77 -8.38 -7.86
C ILE A 309 -27.87 -8.27 -8.90
N LEU A 310 -28.97 -7.58 -8.56
CA LEU A 310 -30.13 -7.40 -9.42
C LEU A 310 -30.07 -6.08 -10.21
N ASP A 311 -29.59 -5.01 -9.58
CA ASP A 311 -29.22 -3.75 -10.23
C ASP A 311 -27.83 -3.32 -9.74
N ASP A 312 -26.89 -3.32 -10.68
CA ASP A 312 -25.48 -3.03 -10.42
C ASP A 312 -25.12 -1.55 -10.62
N SER A 313 -26.07 -0.70 -11.00
CA SER A 313 -25.82 0.69 -11.39
C SER A 313 -26.26 1.69 -10.32
N GLY A 314 -25.40 2.64 -10.01
CA GLY A 314 -25.67 3.75 -9.08
C GLY A 314 -25.09 5.08 -9.56
N SER A 315 -25.55 6.17 -8.97
CA SER A 315 -25.02 7.49 -9.31
C SER A 315 -25.09 8.47 -8.15
N TRP A 316 -24.09 9.36 -8.09
CA TRP A 316 -23.99 10.46 -7.13
C TRP A 316 -23.93 11.77 -7.92
N SER A 317 -24.83 12.71 -7.66
CA SER A 317 -24.85 14.00 -8.35
C SER A 317 -23.68 14.90 -7.95
N LEU A 318 -23.21 14.76 -6.71
CA LEU A 318 -22.09 15.52 -6.15
C LEU A 318 -21.49 14.76 -4.96
N VAL A 319 -20.15 14.59 -4.98
CA VAL A 319 -19.36 14.23 -3.79
C VAL A 319 -18.37 15.37 -3.54
N SER A 320 -18.65 16.20 -2.54
CA SER A 320 -17.85 17.40 -2.27
C SER A 320 -16.43 17.04 -1.85
N SER A 321 -15.46 17.89 -2.22
CA SER A 321 -14.08 17.81 -1.70
C SER A 321 -14.08 17.75 -0.17
N ASN A 322 -13.27 16.85 0.40
CA ASN A 322 -13.20 16.57 1.83
C ASN A 322 -14.56 16.27 2.47
N GLY A 323 -15.47 15.65 1.72
CA GLY A 323 -16.82 15.31 2.13
C GLY A 323 -17.24 13.91 1.71
N SER A 324 -18.49 13.57 2.01
CA SER A 324 -19.09 12.30 1.56
C SER A 324 -20.55 12.51 1.10
N SER A 325 -21.06 11.54 0.32
CA SER A 325 -22.43 11.53 -0.18
C SER A 325 -22.89 10.11 -0.48
N PHE A 326 -24.17 9.82 -0.22
CA PHE A 326 -24.84 8.62 -0.71
C PHE A 326 -25.43 8.78 -2.10
N ASN A 327 -25.64 7.68 -2.82
CA ASN A 327 -26.35 7.63 -4.09
C ASN A 327 -27.89 7.66 -3.88
N ASP A 328 -28.39 8.75 -3.35
CA ASP A 328 -29.79 8.86 -2.89
C ASP A 328 -30.83 8.82 -4.03
N ASP A 329 -30.44 9.10 -5.27
CA ASP A 329 -31.33 9.18 -6.42
C ASP A 329 -31.33 7.90 -7.28
N ASN A 330 -30.32 7.01 -7.14
CA ASN A 330 -30.17 5.78 -7.91
C ASN A 330 -29.54 4.68 -7.06
N PHE A 331 -30.38 3.81 -6.50
CA PHE A 331 -30.00 2.74 -5.58
C PHE A 331 -29.49 1.52 -6.33
N PHE A 332 -28.62 0.76 -5.71
CA PHE A 332 -28.31 -0.61 -6.13
C PHE A 332 -29.36 -1.56 -5.56
N GLU A 333 -29.60 -2.69 -6.24
CA GLU A 333 -30.46 -3.76 -5.73
C GLU A 333 -29.69 -5.07 -5.67
N ILE A 334 -29.70 -5.70 -4.49
CA ILE A 334 -29.05 -6.99 -4.27
C ILE A 334 -30.05 -7.96 -3.64
N SER A 335 -29.92 -9.25 -3.94
CA SER A 335 -30.68 -10.33 -3.36
C SER A 335 -29.75 -11.30 -2.65
N THR A 336 -30.19 -11.85 -1.54
CA THR A 336 -29.48 -12.89 -0.80
C THR A 336 -30.16 -14.25 -0.99
N LEU A 337 -29.38 -15.33 -0.93
CA LEU A 337 -29.94 -16.69 -1.00
C LEU A 337 -30.56 -17.10 0.35
N GLY A 338 -31.61 -17.93 0.31
CA GLY A 338 -32.30 -18.41 1.52
C GLY A 338 -31.45 -19.32 2.42
N GLU A 339 -30.40 -19.95 1.84
CA GLU A 339 -29.46 -20.83 2.54
C GLU A 339 -28.20 -20.07 3.00
N THR A 340 -28.23 -18.75 2.99
CA THR A 340 -27.10 -17.92 3.45
C THR A 340 -26.86 -18.11 4.94
N ILE A 341 -25.59 -18.19 5.32
CA ILE A 341 -25.18 -18.25 6.73
C ILE A 341 -25.40 -16.88 7.37
N PRO A 342 -26.21 -16.77 8.45
CA PRO A 342 -26.34 -15.53 9.20
C PRO A 342 -24.99 -15.01 9.71
N GLY A 343 -24.73 -13.72 9.54
CA GLY A 343 -23.42 -13.11 9.87
C GLY A 343 -22.38 -13.20 8.75
N ALA A 344 -22.70 -13.83 7.61
CA ALA A 344 -21.84 -13.78 6.44
C ALA A 344 -21.62 -12.33 5.99
N VAL A 345 -20.40 -12.02 5.52
CA VAL A 345 -20.04 -10.70 5.02
C VAL A 345 -19.87 -10.76 3.50
N ALA A 346 -20.61 -9.90 2.81
CA ALA A 346 -20.42 -9.69 1.38
C ALA A 346 -19.47 -8.52 1.15
N HIS A 347 -18.43 -8.75 0.34
CA HIS A 347 -17.51 -7.72 -0.12
C HIS A 347 -17.98 -7.20 -1.48
N LEU A 348 -18.49 -5.99 -1.50
CA LEU A 348 -18.92 -5.32 -2.73
C LEU A 348 -17.75 -4.52 -3.29
N ILE A 349 -17.32 -4.86 -4.51
CA ILE A 349 -16.35 -4.06 -5.25
C ILE A 349 -17.14 -2.97 -5.95
N VAL A 350 -16.83 -1.72 -5.61
CA VAL A 350 -17.47 -0.51 -6.13
C VAL A 350 -16.52 0.13 -7.13
N ASN A 351 -16.91 0.21 -8.39
CA ASN A 351 -16.17 0.92 -9.43
C ASN A 351 -16.90 2.20 -9.73
N VAL A 352 -16.22 3.33 -9.71
CA VAL A 352 -16.80 4.65 -9.98
C VAL A 352 -16.04 5.37 -11.07
N GLU A 353 -16.78 6.19 -11.83
CA GLU A 353 -16.27 7.06 -12.88
C GLU A 353 -16.95 8.44 -12.77
N THR A 354 -16.15 9.49 -12.85
CA THR A 354 -16.62 10.89 -12.86
C THR A 354 -16.74 11.43 -14.29
N GLU A 355 -17.42 12.55 -14.47
CA GLU A 355 -17.61 13.18 -15.79
C GLU A 355 -16.27 13.58 -16.45
N ASP A 356 -15.24 13.91 -15.66
CA ASP A 356 -13.90 14.29 -16.11
C ASP A 356 -12.97 13.07 -16.34
N GLY A 357 -13.52 11.84 -16.30
CA GLY A 357 -12.77 10.60 -16.61
C GLY A 357 -11.95 10.04 -15.46
N TYR A 358 -12.07 10.56 -14.23
CA TYR A 358 -11.44 9.93 -13.07
C TYR A 358 -12.14 8.60 -12.76
N ILE A 359 -11.34 7.56 -12.54
CA ILE A 359 -11.82 6.19 -12.22
C ILE A 359 -11.18 5.73 -10.92
N SER A 360 -11.99 5.18 -10.01
CA SER A 360 -11.47 4.46 -8.86
C SER A 360 -12.25 3.19 -8.57
N ASN A 361 -11.63 2.28 -7.83
CA ASN A 361 -12.32 1.14 -7.27
C ASN A 361 -12.02 1.03 -5.77
N SER A 362 -13.00 0.57 -5.03
CA SER A 362 -12.91 0.36 -3.59
C SER A 362 -13.77 -0.83 -3.17
N ILE A 363 -13.58 -1.30 -1.96
CA ILE A 363 -14.36 -2.41 -1.41
C ILE A 363 -15.11 -1.90 -0.20
N VAL A 364 -16.40 -2.23 -0.13
CA VAL A 364 -17.22 -1.99 1.05
C VAL A 364 -17.86 -3.31 1.49
N GLU A 365 -18.01 -3.48 2.79
CA GLU A 365 -18.54 -4.70 3.39
C GLU A 365 -20.00 -4.49 3.82
N VAL A 366 -20.84 -5.52 3.62
CA VAL A 366 -22.20 -5.57 4.14
C VAL A 366 -22.49 -6.94 4.76
N GLN A 367 -23.03 -6.94 5.96
CA GLN A 367 -23.40 -8.17 6.67
C GLN A 367 -24.72 -8.72 6.17
N ILE A 368 -24.85 -10.05 6.11
CA ILE A 368 -26.06 -10.78 5.75
C ILE A 368 -26.59 -11.52 6.96
N GLY A 369 -27.78 -11.15 7.42
CA GLY A 369 -28.40 -11.75 8.60
C GLY A 369 -27.67 -11.47 9.91
N GLU A 370 -28.39 -11.62 11.01
CA GLU A 370 -27.84 -11.53 12.36
C GLU A 370 -27.53 -12.93 12.88
N PRO A 371 -26.26 -13.28 13.21
CA PRO A 371 -25.93 -14.63 13.67
C PRO A 371 -26.47 -14.88 15.08
N THR A 372 -26.85 -16.12 15.32
CA THR A 372 -27.22 -16.63 16.63
C THR A 372 -26.23 -17.69 17.13
N VAL A 373 -26.42 -18.17 18.34
CA VAL A 373 -25.56 -19.22 18.91
C VAL A 373 -25.75 -20.60 18.27
N ASN A 374 -26.78 -20.74 17.44
CA ASN A 374 -27.10 -22.00 16.75
C ASN A 374 -26.68 -21.99 15.26
N ASP A 375 -26.05 -20.93 14.81
CA ASP A 375 -25.60 -20.81 13.42
C ASP A 375 -24.10 -21.17 13.32
N PRO A 376 -23.60 -21.56 12.14
CA PRO A 376 -22.17 -21.82 11.94
C PRO A 376 -21.28 -20.67 12.44
N VAL A 377 -20.20 -21.00 13.14
CA VAL A 377 -19.30 -19.98 13.69
C VAL A 377 -18.36 -19.46 12.64
N GLY A 378 -18.41 -18.18 12.36
CA GLY A 378 -17.60 -17.49 11.35
C GLY A 378 -18.29 -16.25 10.80
N PRO A 379 -17.72 -15.63 9.72
CA PRO A 379 -16.40 -15.98 9.21
C PRO A 379 -15.28 -15.49 10.12
N ASP A 380 -14.12 -16.15 10.08
CA ASP A 380 -12.90 -15.53 10.59
C ASP A 380 -12.39 -14.46 9.61
N SER A 381 -11.30 -13.77 9.94
CA SER A 381 -10.75 -12.70 9.07
C SER A 381 -10.26 -13.17 7.70
N TYR A 382 -10.17 -14.47 7.45
CA TYR A 382 -9.83 -15.06 6.16
C TYR A 382 -11.06 -15.61 5.40
N GLY A 383 -12.20 -15.82 6.08
CA GLY A 383 -13.43 -16.32 5.52
C GLY A 383 -13.77 -17.78 5.86
N TYR A 384 -13.07 -18.41 6.81
CA TYR A 384 -13.38 -19.76 7.26
C TYR A 384 -14.56 -19.79 8.24
N TYR A 385 -15.36 -20.87 8.15
CA TYR A 385 -16.48 -21.18 9.03
C TYR A 385 -16.27 -22.53 9.73
N ILE A 386 -16.84 -22.65 10.92
CA ILE A 386 -16.94 -23.92 11.66
C ILE A 386 -18.39 -24.34 11.67
N TYR A 387 -18.65 -25.56 11.21
CA TYR A 387 -19.97 -26.19 11.20
C TYR A 387 -20.02 -27.31 12.24
N ASP A 388 -21.15 -27.50 12.86
CA ASP A 388 -21.41 -28.66 13.71
C ASP A 388 -22.48 -29.59 13.10
N SER A 389 -22.89 -30.64 13.86
CA SER A 389 -23.83 -31.63 13.34
C SER A 389 -25.28 -31.12 13.18
N GLU A 390 -25.60 -29.93 13.66
CA GLU A 390 -26.90 -29.29 13.52
C GLU A 390 -26.95 -28.36 12.30
N ASP A 391 -25.79 -28.06 11.70
CA ASP A 391 -25.63 -27.11 10.59
C ASP A 391 -25.83 -27.73 9.18
N ILE A 392 -26.40 -28.92 9.08
CA ILE A 392 -26.45 -29.70 7.83
C ILE A 392 -27.27 -29.05 6.70
N ASP A 393 -28.15 -28.11 7.03
CA ASP A 393 -29.05 -27.44 6.07
C ASP A 393 -28.40 -26.20 5.42
N TYR A 394 -27.20 -25.79 5.86
CA TYR A 394 -26.51 -24.65 5.24
C TYR A 394 -25.80 -25.01 3.93
N LEU A 395 -25.81 -24.09 2.98
CA LEU A 395 -25.30 -24.28 1.60
C LEU A 395 -23.88 -24.83 1.54
N LEU A 396 -23.00 -24.40 2.43
CA LEU A 396 -21.58 -24.79 2.45
C LEU A 396 -21.28 -25.83 3.56
N ALA A 397 -22.31 -26.37 4.21
CA ALA A 397 -22.10 -27.39 5.23
C ALA A 397 -21.42 -28.63 4.64
N PRO A 398 -20.34 -29.11 5.23
CA PRO A 398 -19.68 -30.32 4.76
C PRO A 398 -20.58 -31.54 5.00
N THR A 399 -20.61 -32.46 4.04
CA THR A 399 -21.25 -33.76 4.24
C THR A 399 -20.34 -34.63 5.11
N TYR A 400 -20.85 -35.05 6.28
CA TYR A 400 -20.12 -35.98 7.12
C TYR A 400 -20.08 -37.37 6.49
N ASP A 401 -18.86 -37.87 6.23
CA ASP A 401 -18.60 -39.23 5.74
C ASP A 401 -17.39 -39.79 6.50
N TRP A 402 -17.66 -40.70 7.45
CA TRP A 402 -16.59 -41.27 8.26
C TRP A 402 -15.75 -42.24 7.44
N VAL A 403 -14.45 -41.99 7.38
CA VAL A 403 -13.47 -42.87 6.80
C VAL A 403 -12.69 -43.54 7.94
N GLU A 404 -12.91 -44.85 8.14
CA GLU A 404 -12.11 -45.63 9.10
C GLU A 404 -10.70 -45.80 8.56
N ILE A 405 -9.71 -45.28 9.31
CA ILE A 405 -8.31 -45.36 8.94
C ILE A 405 -7.51 -46.26 9.91
N ASP A 406 -8.07 -46.63 11.07
CA ASP A 406 -7.40 -47.52 12.05
C ASP A 406 -7.30 -48.94 11.48
N ASP A 407 -6.10 -49.44 11.29
CA ASP A 407 -5.86 -50.78 10.77
C ASP A 407 -6.37 -51.89 11.73
N ARG A 408 -6.48 -51.58 13.03
CA ARG A 408 -7.01 -52.51 14.06
C ARG A 408 -8.53 -52.67 13.93
N GLU A 409 -9.20 -51.69 13.37
CA GLU A 409 -10.65 -51.69 13.09
C GLU A 409 -10.93 -52.01 11.60
N GLY A 410 -9.90 -52.36 10.83
CA GLY A 410 -9.99 -52.72 9.42
C GLY A 410 -9.88 -51.57 8.45
N GLY A 411 -9.44 -50.42 8.89
CA GLY A 411 -9.14 -49.26 8.05
C GLY A 411 -7.84 -49.47 7.24
N PRO A 412 -7.69 -48.73 6.12
CA PRO A 412 -6.53 -48.84 5.25
C PRO A 412 -5.34 -47.94 5.67
N GLY A 413 -5.38 -47.34 6.83
CA GLY A 413 -4.34 -46.38 7.28
C GLY A 413 -3.04 -47.10 7.66
N ASP A 414 -1.95 -46.37 7.52
CA ASP A 414 -0.62 -46.82 7.93
C ASP A 414 -0.29 -46.34 9.34
N HIS A 415 0.23 -47.23 10.17
CA HIS A 415 0.70 -46.88 11.50
C HIS A 415 1.92 -45.96 11.45
N LEU A 416 1.80 -44.75 12.04
CA LEU A 416 2.88 -43.77 12.09
C LEU A 416 3.91 -44.17 13.17
N SER A 417 4.88 -45.01 12.82
CA SER A 417 5.88 -45.53 13.75
C SER A 417 6.89 -44.49 14.26
N SER A 418 6.94 -43.33 13.62
CA SER A 418 7.75 -42.19 14.06
C SER A 418 7.12 -41.40 15.19
N LEU A 419 5.81 -41.56 15.44
CA LEU A 419 5.13 -40.94 16.57
C LEU A 419 5.17 -41.86 17.77
N THR A 420 5.91 -41.49 18.81
CA THR A 420 6.19 -42.35 19.98
C THR A 420 5.76 -41.63 21.26
N ASP A 421 4.56 -41.88 21.70
CA ASP A 421 4.07 -41.42 23.00
C ASP A 421 4.12 -42.59 23.99
N SER A 422 4.94 -42.50 25.03
CA SER A 422 5.01 -43.49 26.10
C SER A 422 4.27 -43.08 27.38
N GLY A 423 3.48 -41.99 27.31
CA GLY A 423 2.66 -41.44 28.40
C GLY A 423 3.46 -40.62 29.42
N ASN A 424 2.74 -39.81 30.20
CA ASN A 424 3.28 -38.98 31.29
C ASN A 424 4.47 -38.08 30.94
N ASN A 425 4.22 -36.97 30.21
CA ASN A 425 5.22 -35.99 29.77
C ASN A 425 6.22 -36.49 28.73
N GLN A 426 5.86 -37.49 27.94
CA GLN A 426 6.62 -37.95 26.78
C GLN A 426 5.80 -37.79 25.54
N ASP A 427 5.22 -36.58 25.40
CA ASP A 427 4.51 -36.17 24.22
C ASP A 427 5.45 -36.16 23.01
N ASP A 428 4.92 -36.40 21.82
CA ASP A 428 5.71 -36.48 20.59
C ASP A 428 4.97 -35.80 19.42
N VAL A 429 5.74 -35.34 18.45
CA VAL A 429 5.24 -34.81 17.19
C VAL A 429 6.02 -35.42 16.03
N SER A 430 5.35 -35.79 14.98
CA SER A 430 5.98 -36.35 13.78
C SER A 430 5.50 -35.60 12.53
N THR A 431 6.47 -35.13 11.73
CA THR A 431 6.19 -34.47 10.46
C THR A 431 6.26 -35.47 9.32
N ILE A 432 5.22 -35.48 8.48
CA ILE A 432 5.12 -36.34 7.29
C ILE A 432 4.81 -35.54 6.04
N ASN A 433 5.24 -36.03 4.87
CA ASN A 433 4.83 -35.51 3.59
C ASN A 433 3.40 -35.96 3.29
N ILE A 434 2.56 -35.04 2.79
CA ILE A 434 1.26 -35.36 2.22
C ILE A 434 1.39 -35.54 0.70
N PRO A 435 0.61 -36.44 0.08
CA PRO A 435 0.77 -36.77 -1.35
C PRO A 435 0.13 -35.75 -2.31
N PHE A 436 -0.30 -34.60 -1.80
CA PHE A 436 -0.91 -33.51 -2.55
C PHE A 436 -0.54 -32.18 -1.91
N THR A 437 -0.64 -31.07 -2.63
CA THR A 437 -0.53 -29.73 -2.06
C THR A 437 -1.84 -29.35 -1.37
N PHE A 438 -1.77 -29.01 -0.09
CA PHE A 438 -2.91 -28.51 0.68
C PHE A 438 -2.78 -26.99 0.89
N LYS A 439 -3.84 -26.26 0.59
CA LYS A 439 -3.88 -24.80 0.80
C LYS A 439 -4.64 -24.46 2.07
N PHE A 440 -3.98 -23.77 3.01
CA PHE A 440 -4.55 -23.36 4.28
C PHE A 440 -4.20 -21.89 4.56
N TYR A 441 -5.18 -21.04 4.82
CA TYR A 441 -5.02 -19.58 4.95
C TYR A 441 -4.21 -18.96 3.79
N GLY A 442 -4.49 -19.40 2.55
CA GLY A 442 -3.82 -18.92 1.34
C GLY A 442 -2.40 -19.43 1.09
N GLN A 443 -1.79 -20.14 2.04
CA GLN A 443 -0.46 -20.74 1.92
C GLN A 443 -0.56 -22.21 1.50
N GLU A 444 0.39 -22.65 0.69
CA GLU A 444 0.47 -24.03 0.20
C GLU A 444 1.42 -24.85 1.06
N TYR A 445 1.01 -26.07 1.39
CA TYR A 445 1.75 -27.01 2.22
C TYR A 445 1.79 -28.40 1.55
N ASP A 446 2.93 -29.05 1.63
CA ASP A 446 3.18 -30.43 1.20
C ASP A 446 3.54 -31.34 2.37
N GLN A 447 3.56 -30.80 3.60
CA GLN A 447 3.85 -31.49 4.84
C GLN A 447 2.82 -31.13 5.91
N ILE A 448 2.58 -32.09 6.82
CA ILE A 448 1.85 -31.86 8.07
C ILE A 448 2.62 -32.46 9.24
N SER A 449 2.50 -31.83 10.40
CA SER A 449 2.97 -32.35 11.67
C SER A 449 1.79 -32.89 12.47
N ILE A 450 1.93 -34.08 13.00
CA ILE A 450 0.91 -34.84 13.78
C ILE A 450 1.40 -34.98 15.18
N SER A 451 0.61 -34.55 16.16
CA SER A 451 0.96 -34.70 17.58
C SER A 451 0.20 -35.83 18.24
N SER A 452 0.88 -36.55 19.17
CA SER A 452 0.26 -37.53 20.03
C SER A 452 -0.86 -36.97 20.93
N ASN A 453 -0.88 -35.64 21.10
CA ASN A 453 -1.90 -34.91 21.84
C ASN A 453 -3.19 -34.57 21.02
N GLY A 454 -3.35 -35.16 19.81
CA GLY A 454 -4.58 -35.09 19.03
C GLY A 454 -4.77 -33.82 18.24
N TRP A 455 -3.70 -33.18 17.81
CA TRP A 455 -3.73 -32.04 16.86
C TRP A 455 -2.81 -32.27 15.66
N ILE A 456 -3.09 -31.57 14.59
CA ILE A 456 -2.24 -31.49 13.40
C ILE A 456 -1.87 -30.02 13.13
N ALA A 457 -0.71 -29.80 12.52
CA ALA A 457 -0.29 -28.49 12.06
C ALA A 457 0.19 -28.57 10.62
N MET A 458 -0.05 -27.52 9.83
CA MET A 458 0.48 -27.40 8.47
C MET A 458 1.98 -27.09 8.53
N GLY A 459 2.78 -27.82 7.72
CA GLY A 459 4.24 -27.71 7.71
C GLY A 459 4.92 -28.43 8.89
N GLU A 460 6.21 -28.14 9.07
CA GLU A 460 7.06 -28.74 10.11
C GLU A 460 6.96 -27.97 11.43
N THR A 461 6.88 -28.70 12.54
CA THR A 461 6.96 -28.14 13.89
C THR A 461 7.52 -29.18 14.87
N ASP A 462 8.31 -28.70 15.84
CA ASP A 462 8.83 -29.47 16.98
C ASP A 462 7.98 -29.24 18.25
N LEU A 463 6.75 -28.72 18.12
CA LEU A 463 5.91 -28.43 19.28
C LEU A 463 5.29 -29.72 19.85
N GLU A 464 5.73 -30.13 21.02
CA GLU A 464 5.25 -31.30 21.76
C GLU A 464 4.26 -30.95 22.89
N SER A 465 3.66 -29.76 22.89
CA SER A 465 2.86 -29.30 24.01
C SER A 465 1.56 -30.11 24.17
N PHE A 466 1.32 -30.62 25.36
CA PHE A 466 0.10 -31.33 25.74
C PHE A 466 -1.02 -30.43 26.30
N ARG A 467 -0.80 -29.12 26.41
CA ARG A 467 -1.73 -28.21 27.07
C ARG A 467 -2.75 -27.65 26.08
N ASN A 468 -4.02 -27.85 26.38
CA ASN A 468 -5.09 -27.14 25.73
C ASN A 468 -5.17 -25.72 26.31
N TYR A 469 -4.73 -24.75 25.56
CA TYR A 469 -4.86 -23.33 25.89
C TYR A 469 -6.24 -22.82 25.51
N GLN A 470 -6.66 -21.74 26.16
CA GLN A 470 -7.87 -21.03 25.74
C GLN A 470 -7.68 -20.54 24.30
N MET A 471 -8.64 -20.82 23.42
CA MET A 471 -8.66 -20.29 22.06
C MET A 471 -9.48 -19.00 21.99
N PRO A 472 -9.07 -18.00 21.18
CA PRO A 472 -7.83 -17.98 20.42
C PRO A 472 -6.59 -17.80 21.31
N GLY A 473 -5.56 -18.60 21.09
CA GLY A 473 -4.25 -18.50 21.71
C GLY A 473 -3.23 -17.87 20.78
N VAL A 474 -2.15 -17.29 21.33
CA VAL A 474 -1.09 -16.68 20.54
C VAL A 474 0.14 -17.56 20.55
N GLY A 475 0.68 -17.78 19.35
CA GLY A 475 1.87 -18.60 19.12
C GLY A 475 1.56 -20.08 18.92
N GLY A 476 2.36 -20.70 18.13
CA GLY A 476 2.23 -22.07 17.67
C GLY A 476 2.22 -22.14 16.14
N PRO A 477 2.40 -23.34 15.59
CA PRO A 477 2.28 -23.54 14.15
C PRO A 477 0.84 -23.34 13.68
N ALA A 478 0.65 -23.22 12.38
CA ALA A 478 -0.67 -23.18 11.76
C ALA A 478 -1.40 -24.52 12.02
N LYS A 479 -2.43 -24.48 12.85
CA LYS A 479 -3.19 -25.66 13.30
C LYS A 479 -4.53 -25.69 12.62
#